data_e8111ae9729692a1211cbbc164103010
#
_entry.id   e8111ae9729692a1211cbbc164103010
#
_cell.length_a   1.000
_cell.length_b   1.000
_cell.length_c   1.000
_cell.angle_alpha   90.00
_cell.angle_beta   90.00
_cell.angle_gamma   90.00
#
_symmetry.space_group_name_H-M   'P 1'
#
loop_
_entity.id
_entity.type
_entity.pdbx_description
1 polymer ?
#
loop_
_entity_poly.entity_id
_entity_poly.type
_entity_poly.pdbx_seq_one_letter_code
_entity_poly.pdbx_strand_id
1 'polypeptide(L)'
;MKSRNREREIFRVTGIGSLVNIFLLIFKFVAGILGNSSAMIADAIHSLSDFITDIIVVVFVKISGKPEDKEHHYGHGKFETLATAIIGVILFFVGVGILINGIEVIVNAIKGEAIKSPSILALIAATISIILKEILFRYTIHKGKSLNSQAVIANAWHHRSDVFSSIGTFAGICGAVCLGNKWAILDPIAAVIVSIFIIKVSIQLLKPCIDDLLEKSLPVEVEKRIEEIILSVHEVSSPHHLRTRRIGNHIAIEVHIRMDGNTSLNETHAVASRIERMLKDEFGERTQIGIHMEPIKT
;
A
#
# COMPACT_ATOMS: atom_id res chain seq x y z
N MET A 1 18.57 25.73 10.45
CA MET A 1 18.28 26.25 9.10
C MET A 1 18.33 25.16 8.01
N LYS A 2 19.28 24.22 7.98
CA LYS A 2 19.38 23.17 6.94
C LYS A 2 18.19 22.18 6.91
N SER A 3 17.60 21.77 8.06
CA SER A 3 16.49 20.81 8.09
C SER A 3 15.18 21.37 7.50
N ARG A 4 14.86 22.61 7.84
CA ARG A 4 13.64 23.31 7.37
C ARG A 4 13.64 23.54 5.84
N ASN A 5 14.82 23.79 5.27
CA ASN A 5 14.96 23.90 3.81
C ASN A 5 14.83 22.52 3.11
N ARG A 6 15.33 21.44 3.74
CA ARG A 6 15.19 20.07 3.23
C ARG A 6 13.73 19.63 3.19
N GLU A 7 12.98 19.84 4.27
CA GLU A 7 11.54 19.54 4.32
C GLU A 7 10.77 20.29 3.24
N ARG A 8 11.02 21.59 3.08
CA ARG A 8 10.37 22.43 2.07
C ARG A 8 10.64 21.94 0.63
N GLU A 9 11.86 21.49 0.34
CA GLU A 9 12.20 20.91 -0.96
C GLU A 9 11.51 19.55 -1.18
N ILE A 10 11.41 18.70 -0.14
CA ILE A 10 10.66 17.44 -0.20
C ILE A 10 9.18 17.72 -0.55
N PHE A 11 8.52 18.62 0.18
CA PHE A 11 7.13 19.01 -0.10
C PHE A 11 6.96 19.57 -1.51
N ARG A 12 7.91 20.36 -1.99
CA ARG A 12 7.88 20.92 -3.36
C ARG A 12 7.96 19.81 -4.42
N VAL A 13 8.89 18.87 -4.26
CA VAL A 13 9.06 17.74 -5.20
C VAL A 13 7.81 16.87 -5.22
N THR A 14 7.28 16.52 -4.05
CA THR A 14 6.03 15.72 -3.93
C THR A 14 4.84 16.47 -4.52
N GLY A 15 4.71 17.78 -4.27
CA GLY A 15 3.62 18.60 -4.79
C GLY A 15 3.65 18.70 -6.32
N ILE A 16 4.84 18.84 -6.93
CA ILE A 16 4.99 18.80 -8.39
C ILE A 16 4.56 17.43 -8.93
N GLY A 17 4.98 16.33 -8.28
CA GLY A 17 4.58 14.98 -8.66
C GLY A 17 3.06 14.81 -8.63
N SER A 18 2.41 15.24 -7.57
CA SER A 18 0.94 15.16 -7.42
C SER A 18 0.21 15.98 -8.49
N LEU A 19 0.67 17.18 -8.80
CA LEU A 19 0.07 18.01 -9.86
C LEU A 19 0.19 17.35 -11.25
N VAL A 20 1.35 16.77 -11.56
CA VAL A 20 1.54 16.04 -12.83
C VAL A 20 0.65 14.80 -12.88
N ASN A 21 0.50 14.06 -11.78
CA ASN A 21 -0.36 12.90 -11.72
C ASN A 21 -1.84 13.27 -11.90
N ILE A 22 -2.32 14.35 -11.29
CA ILE A 22 -3.71 14.84 -11.49
C ILE A 22 -3.93 15.25 -12.95
N PHE A 23 -2.97 15.97 -13.52
CA PHE A 23 -3.06 16.35 -14.95
C PHE A 23 -3.12 15.13 -15.86
N LEU A 24 -2.24 14.15 -15.66
CA LEU A 24 -2.21 12.91 -16.43
C LEU A 24 -3.48 12.09 -16.24
N LEU A 25 -4.04 12.05 -15.05
CA LEU A 25 -5.30 11.37 -14.75
C LEU A 25 -6.44 11.94 -15.61
N ILE A 26 -6.66 13.25 -15.56
CA ILE A 26 -7.71 13.92 -16.32
C ILE A 26 -7.47 13.74 -17.83
N PHE A 27 -6.23 13.93 -18.27
CA PHE A 27 -5.84 13.79 -19.66
C PHE A 27 -6.11 12.39 -20.22
N LYS A 28 -5.76 11.34 -19.46
CA LYS A 28 -6.03 9.95 -19.82
C LYS A 28 -7.52 9.63 -19.91
N PHE A 29 -8.33 10.11 -18.94
CA PHE A 29 -9.78 9.93 -18.98
C PHE A 29 -10.40 10.58 -20.21
N VAL A 30 -10.07 11.84 -20.47
CA VAL A 30 -10.58 12.57 -21.64
C VAL A 30 -10.16 11.87 -22.93
N ALA A 31 -8.89 11.50 -23.05
CA ALA A 31 -8.37 10.83 -24.24
C ALA A 31 -8.95 9.41 -24.42
N GLY A 32 -9.19 8.69 -23.33
CA GLY A 32 -9.81 7.35 -23.35
C GLY A 32 -11.26 7.40 -23.83
N ILE A 33 -12.05 8.34 -23.32
CA ILE A 33 -13.46 8.51 -23.71
C ILE A 33 -13.56 9.02 -25.15
N LEU A 34 -12.91 10.12 -25.47
CA LEU A 34 -12.95 10.73 -26.82
C LEU A 34 -12.24 9.86 -27.87
N GLY A 35 -11.22 9.10 -27.43
CA GLY A 35 -10.45 8.20 -28.28
C GLY A 35 -11.04 6.79 -28.42
N ASN A 36 -12.19 6.48 -27.78
CA ASN A 36 -12.82 5.15 -27.76
C ASN A 36 -11.82 4.03 -27.43
N SER A 37 -10.93 4.23 -26.43
CA SER A 37 -9.93 3.26 -26.02
C SER A 37 -10.24 2.68 -24.65
N SER A 38 -10.58 1.40 -24.59
CA SER A 38 -10.81 0.66 -23.35
C SER A 38 -9.52 0.53 -22.52
N ALA A 39 -8.38 0.35 -23.18
CA ALA A 39 -7.07 0.27 -22.53
C ALA A 39 -6.68 1.62 -21.88
N MET A 40 -6.95 2.74 -22.55
CA MET A 40 -6.67 4.07 -21.99
C MET A 40 -7.57 4.38 -20.79
N ILE A 41 -8.85 4.00 -20.83
CA ILE A 41 -9.76 4.15 -19.70
C ILE A 41 -9.28 3.28 -18.52
N ALA A 42 -8.86 2.03 -18.76
CA ALA A 42 -8.31 1.16 -17.73
C ALA A 42 -7.06 1.77 -17.08
N ASP A 43 -6.13 2.31 -17.87
CA ASP A 43 -4.92 2.99 -17.38
C ASP A 43 -5.26 4.30 -16.61
N ALA A 44 -6.30 5.04 -17.03
CA ALA A 44 -6.80 6.19 -16.30
C ALA A 44 -7.40 5.80 -14.94
N ILE A 45 -8.18 4.73 -14.89
CA ILE A 45 -8.76 4.22 -13.64
C ILE A 45 -7.66 3.70 -12.69
N HIS A 46 -6.63 3.04 -13.22
CA HIS A 46 -5.46 2.66 -12.43
C HIS A 46 -4.79 3.89 -11.80
N SER A 47 -4.56 4.95 -12.58
CA SER A 47 -3.98 6.21 -12.08
C SER A 47 -4.90 6.95 -11.08
N LEU A 48 -6.23 6.85 -11.23
CA LEU A 48 -7.19 7.35 -10.24
C LEU A 48 -7.09 6.59 -8.93
N SER A 49 -6.93 5.29 -9.00
CA SER A 49 -6.78 4.41 -7.85
C SER A 49 -5.55 4.77 -7.02
N ASP A 50 -4.42 4.99 -7.68
CA ASP A 50 -3.17 5.41 -7.02
C ASP A 50 -3.37 6.76 -6.31
N PHE A 51 -4.02 7.71 -6.99
CA PHE A 51 -4.30 9.03 -6.41
C PHE A 51 -5.25 8.97 -5.21
N ILE A 52 -6.31 8.16 -5.28
CA ILE A 52 -7.22 7.94 -4.14
C ILE A 52 -6.47 7.29 -2.98
N THR A 53 -5.62 6.30 -3.26
CA THR A 53 -4.79 5.64 -2.26
C THR A 53 -3.88 6.65 -1.55
N ASP A 54 -3.21 7.53 -2.30
CA ASP A 54 -2.35 8.57 -1.74
C ASP A 54 -3.12 9.51 -0.79
N ILE A 55 -4.32 9.97 -1.20
CA ILE A 55 -5.16 10.84 -0.36
C ILE A 55 -5.56 10.11 0.92
N ILE A 56 -6.02 8.87 0.81
CA ILE A 56 -6.48 8.09 1.96
C ILE A 56 -5.31 7.85 2.92
N VAL A 57 -4.13 7.47 2.43
CA VAL A 57 -2.93 7.31 3.25
C VAL A 57 -2.66 8.60 4.03
N VAL A 58 -2.64 9.77 3.38
CA VAL A 58 -2.38 11.05 4.06
C VAL A 58 -3.42 11.37 5.12
N VAL A 59 -4.71 11.19 4.82
CA VAL A 59 -5.82 11.49 5.76
C VAL A 59 -5.80 10.52 6.93
N PHE A 60 -5.69 9.23 6.67
CA PHE A 60 -5.80 8.21 7.72
C PHE A 60 -4.53 8.04 8.54
N VAL A 61 -3.34 8.28 7.99
CA VAL A 61 -2.10 8.38 8.78
C VAL A 61 -2.21 9.51 9.81
N LYS A 62 -2.88 10.63 9.46
CA LYS A 62 -3.14 11.70 10.42
C LYS A 62 -4.15 11.30 11.51
N ILE A 63 -5.16 10.49 11.18
CA ILE A 63 -6.15 10.00 12.13
C ILE A 63 -5.54 8.88 12.99
N SER A 64 -4.86 7.92 12.40
CA SER A 64 -4.22 6.79 13.09
C SER A 64 -3.11 7.23 14.05
N GLY A 65 -2.52 8.40 13.81
CA GLY A 65 -1.54 9.02 14.69
C GLY A 65 -2.11 9.62 15.98
N LYS A 66 -3.44 9.70 16.14
CA LYS A 66 -4.05 10.18 17.38
C LYS A 66 -3.79 9.20 18.53
N PRO A 67 -3.49 9.73 19.74
CA PRO A 67 -3.33 8.90 20.92
C PRO A 67 -4.65 8.23 21.33
N GLU A 68 -4.57 7.40 22.33
CA GLU A 68 -5.71 6.82 23.04
C GLU A 68 -6.66 7.90 23.55
N ASP A 69 -7.95 7.63 23.46
CA ASP A 69 -9.01 8.47 23.99
C ASP A 69 -10.08 7.63 24.73
N LYS A 70 -11.17 8.26 25.15
CA LYS A 70 -12.24 7.59 25.92
C LYS A 70 -12.99 6.50 25.13
N GLU A 71 -12.97 6.57 23.80
CA GLU A 71 -13.67 5.63 22.91
C GLU A 71 -12.72 4.58 22.34
N HIS A 72 -11.43 4.92 22.20
CA HIS A 72 -10.40 4.07 21.59
C HIS A 72 -9.21 3.91 22.54
N HIS A 73 -9.33 3.05 23.54
CA HIS A 73 -8.30 2.81 24.57
C HIS A 73 -7.01 2.20 23.97
N TYR A 74 -7.07 1.59 22.82
CA TYR A 74 -5.90 1.08 22.08
C TYR A 74 -5.40 2.04 21.00
N GLY A 75 -5.88 3.30 21.02
CA GLY A 75 -5.55 4.29 20.01
C GLY A 75 -6.28 4.07 18.68
N HIS A 76 -5.91 4.85 17.67
CA HIS A 76 -6.59 4.90 16.39
C HIS A 76 -5.84 4.15 15.27
N GLY A 77 -4.85 3.30 15.60
CA GLY A 77 -4.00 2.65 14.60
C GLY A 77 -4.76 1.84 13.54
N LYS A 78 -5.83 1.13 13.93
CA LYS A 78 -6.63 0.31 13.01
C LYS A 78 -7.44 1.11 11.98
N PHE A 79 -7.58 2.42 12.13
CA PHE A 79 -8.21 3.27 11.09
C PHE A 79 -7.42 3.25 9.78
N GLU A 80 -6.09 3.19 9.83
CA GLU A 80 -5.25 3.04 8.64
C GLU A 80 -5.52 1.71 7.93
N THR A 81 -5.57 0.61 8.69
CA THR A 81 -5.89 -0.72 8.16
C THR A 81 -7.28 -0.77 7.51
N LEU A 82 -8.29 -0.20 8.18
CA LEU A 82 -9.66 -0.14 7.67
C LEU A 82 -9.73 0.66 6.36
N ALA A 83 -9.07 1.81 6.31
CA ALA A 83 -9.04 2.64 5.11
C ALA A 83 -8.41 1.91 3.93
N THR A 84 -7.26 1.27 4.16
CA THR A 84 -6.58 0.49 3.13
C THR A 84 -7.45 -0.68 2.66
N ALA A 85 -8.21 -1.31 3.56
CA ALA A 85 -9.16 -2.36 3.20
C ALA A 85 -10.29 -1.81 2.29
N ILE A 86 -10.86 -0.66 2.62
CA ILE A 86 -11.91 -0.02 1.79
C ILE A 86 -11.39 0.27 0.38
N ILE A 87 -10.17 0.83 0.27
CA ILE A 87 -9.53 1.08 -1.03
C ILE A 87 -9.38 -0.24 -1.80
N GLY A 88 -8.83 -1.27 -1.16
CA GLY A 88 -8.65 -2.57 -1.78
C GLY A 88 -9.96 -3.16 -2.32
N VAL A 89 -11.07 -3.01 -1.58
CA VAL A 89 -12.41 -3.45 -2.02
C VAL A 89 -12.87 -2.66 -3.25
N ILE A 90 -12.75 -1.33 -3.22
CA ILE A 90 -13.14 -0.46 -4.36
C ILE A 90 -12.33 -0.84 -5.60
N LEU A 91 -11.01 -0.98 -5.46
CA LEU A 91 -10.11 -1.38 -6.55
C LEU A 91 -10.46 -2.75 -7.13
N PHE A 92 -10.80 -3.70 -6.27
CA PHE A 92 -11.20 -5.04 -6.70
C PHE A 92 -12.44 -4.98 -7.61
N PHE A 93 -13.51 -4.30 -7.16
CA PHE A 93 -14.74 -4.18 -7.96
C PHE A 93 -14.54 -3.39 -9.25
N VAL A 94 -13.73 -2.35 -9.22
CA VAL A 94 -13.37 -1.58 -10.43
C VAL A 94 -12.58 -2.47 -11.40
N GLY A 95 -11.58 -3.20 -10.93
CA GLY A 95 -10.81 -4.13 -11.76
C GLY A 95 -11.68 -5.23 -12.39
N VAL A 96 -12.60 -5.80 -11.60
CA VAL A 96 -13.58 -6.79 -12.10
C VAL A 96 -14.52 -6.18 -13.14
N GLY A 97 -15.00 -4.95 -12.94
CA GLY A 97 -15.84 -4.26 -13.91
C GLY A 97 -15.13 -4.03 -15.26
N ILE A 98 -13.86 -3.60 -15.23
CA ILE A 98 -13.06 -3.44 -16.45
C ILE A 98 -12.83 -4.81 -17.13
N LEU A 99 -12.56 -5.86 -16.35
CA LEU A 99 -12.34 -7.22 -16.85
C LEU A 99 -13.58 -7.74 -17.60
N ILE A 100 -14.75 -7.62 -16.98
CA ILE A 100 -16.03 -8.07 -17.58
C ILE A 100 -16.31 -7.29 -18.86
N ASN A 101 -16.18 -5.95 -18.84
CA ASN A 101 -16.40 -5.12 -20.01
C ASN A 101 -15.41 -5.48 -21.15
N GLY A 102 -14.13 -5.65 -20.82
CA GLY A 102 -13.12 -6.02 -21.80
C GLY A 102 -13.40 -7.39 -22.45
N ILE A 103 -13.81 -8.39 -21.65
CA ILE A 103 -14.20 -9.72 -22.15
C ILE A 103 -15.45 -9.63 -23.04
N GLU A 104 -16.45 -8.84 -22.62
CA GLU A 104 -17.69 -8.66 -23.40
C GLU A 104 -17.38 -8.08 -24.78
N VAL A 105 -16.55 -7.04 -24.86
CA VAL A 105 -16.13 -6.44 -26.13
C VAL A 105 -15.39 -7.47 -27.00
N ILE A 106 -14.51 -8.30 -26.43
CA ILE A 106 -13.79 -9.35 -27.17
C ILE A 106 -14.76 -10.42 -27.69
N VAL A 107 -15.70 -10.88 -26.86
CA VAL A 107 -16.68 -11.89 -27.25
C VAL A 107 -17.60 -11.37 -28.37
N ASN A 108 -18.05 -10.14 -28.29
CA ASN A 108 -18.89 -9.50 -29.32
C ASN A 108 -18.12 -9.35 -30.65
N ALA A 109 -16.84 -9.04 -30.57
CA ALA A 109 -15.97 -9.02 -31.76
C ALA A 109 -15.87 -10.40 -32.44
N ILE A 110 -15.72 -11.46 -31.65
CA ILE A 110 -15.67 -12.84 -32.17
C ILE A 110 -17.00 -13.22 -32.85
N LYS A 111 -18.13 -12.69 -32.34
CA LYS A 111 -19.46 -12.89 -32.93
C LYS A 111 -19.68 -12.06 -34.20
N GLY A 112 -18.71 -11.23 -34.60
CA GLY A 112 -18.77 -10.41 -35.82
C GLY A 112 -19.26 -8.98 -35.61
N GLU A 113 -19.43 -8.53 -34.36
CA GLU A 113 -19.72 -7.13 -34.11
C GLU A 113 -18.47 -6.26 -34.34
N ALA A 114 -18.66 -5.11 -34.96
CA ALA A 114 -17.55 -4.20 -35.24
C ALA A 114 -17.06 -3.52 -33.96
N ILE A 115 -15.79 -3.75 -33.61
CA ILE A 115 -15.13 -2.99 -32.53
C ILE A 115 -14.79 -1.59 -33.07
N LYS A 116 -15.09 -0.56 -32.29
CA LYS A 116 -14.58 0.80 -32.56
C LYS A 116 -13.08 0.80 -32.34
N SER A 117 -12.33 1.09 -33.41
CA SER A 117 -10.89 1.24 -33.31
C SER A 117 -10.54 2.46 -32.45
N PRO A 118 -9.57 2.35 -31.53
CA PRO A 118 -9.11 3.52 -30.76
C PRO A 118 -8.58 4.57 -31.73
N SER A 119 -8.81 5.84 -31.38
CA SER A 119 -8.35 6.95 -32.20
C SER A 119 -6.86 7.24 -31.97
N ILE A 120 -6.28 7.95 -32.91
CA ILE A 120 -4.91 8.46 -32.79
C ILE A 120 -4.73 9.35 -31.53
N LEU A 121 -5.82 9.97 -31.05
CA LEU A 121 -5.82 10.76 -29.81
C LEU A 121 -5.43 9.91 -28.59
N ALA A 122 -5.97 8.68 -28.48
CA ALA A 122 -5.61 7.75 -27.42
C ALA A 122 -4.13 7.36 -27.49
N LEU A 123 -3.60 7.12 -28.70
CA LEU A 123 -2.19 6.79 -28.90
C LEU A 123 -1.26 7.94 -28.50
N ILE A 124 -1.61 9.18 -28.91
CA ILE A 124 -0.86 10.38 -28.52
C ILE A 124 -0.87 10.54 -27.00
N ALA A 125 -2.03 10.35 -26.37
CA ALA A 125 -2.16 10.45 -24.91
C ALA A 125 -1.34 9.40 -24.18
N ALA A 126 -1.31 8.15 -24.65
CA ALA A 126 -0.46 7.09 -24.09
C ALA A 126 1.03 7.47 -24.18
N THR A 127 1.44 7.97 -25.35
CA THR A 127 2.83 8.41 -25.57
C THR A 127 3.22 9.55 -24.63
N ILE A 128 2.39 10.58 -24.53
CA ILE A 128 2.61 11.74 -23.65
C ILE A 128 2.67 11.29 -22.20
N SER A 129 1.78 10.38 -21.79
CA SER A 129 1.75 9.84 -20.41
C SER A 129 3.06 9.14 -20.04
N ILE A 130 3.58 8.29 -20.93
CA ILE A 130 4.86 7.59 -20.71
C ILE A 130 6.01 8.60 -20.60
N ILE A 131 6.08 9.56 -21.52
CA ILE A 131 7.15 10.58 -21.52
C ILE A 131 7.11 11.43 -20.25
N LEU A 132 5.94 11.93 -19.86
CA LEU A 132 5.80 12.76 -18.66
C LEU A 132 6.10 11.99 -17.37
N LYS A 133 5.66 10.73 -17.27
CA LYS A 133 6.01 9.87 -16.12
C LYS A 133 7.50 9.54 -16.05
N GLU A 134 8.17 9.30 -17.17
CA GLU A 134 9.63 9.09 -17.20
C GLU A 134 10.39 10.37 -16.82
N ILE A 135 9.96 11.54 -17.28
CA ILE A 135 10.54 12.82 -16.86
C ILE A 135 10.34 13.03 -15.35
N LEU A 136 9.13 12.75 -14.83
CA LEU A 136 8.83 12.86 -13.42
C LEU A 136 9.69 11.89 -12.59
N PHE A 137 9.85 10.64 -13.03
CA PHE A 137 10.76 9.69 -12.40
C PHE A 137 12.19 10.25 -12.31
N ARG A 138 12.74 10.73 -13.44
CA ARG A 138 14.13 11.26 -13.45
C ARG A 138 14.28 12.48 -12.55
N TYR A 139 13.30 13.36 -12.54
CA TYR A 139 13.28 14.53 -11.65
C TYR A 139 13.24 14.12 -10.18
N THR A 140 12.30 13.24 -9.83
CA THR A 140 12.06 12.81 -8.45
C THR A 140 13.23 11.97 -7.90
N ILE A 141 13.82 11.05 -8.70
CA ILE A 141 14.97 10.25 -8.27
C ILE A 141 16.23 11.10 -8.06
N HIS A 142 16.46 12.09 -8.95
CA HIS A 142 17.59 13.00 -8.79
C HIS A 142 17.46 13.84 -7.52
N LYS A 143 16.29 14.42 -7.28
CA LYS A 143 16.01 15.18 -6.06
C LYS A 143 16.04 14.31 -4.80
N GLY A 144 15.47 13.11 -4.84
CA GLY A 144 15.49 12.17 -3.72
C GLY A 144 16.90 11.80 -3.28
N LYS A 145 17.80 11.55 -4.24
CA LYS A 145 19.22 11.31 -3.98
C LYS A 145 19.91 12.55 -3.40
N SER A 146 19.69 13.73 -3.95
CA SER A 146 20.31 14.98 -3.48
C SER A 146 19.85 15.37 -2.08
N LEU A 147 18.61 15.05 -1.70
CA LEU A 147 18.03 15.30 -0.38
C LEU A 147 18.28 14.16 0.62
N ASN A 148 18.90 13.06 0.18
CA ASN A 148 19.10 11.84 0.95
C ASN A 148 17.78 11.38 1.62
N SER A 149 16.67 11.34 0.83
CA SER A 149 15.33 11.01 1.28
C SER A 149 14.87 9.70 0.67
N GLN A 150 14.83 8.64 1.48
CA GLN A 150 14.36 7.32 1.04
C GLN A 150 12.90 7.35 0.58
N ALA A 151 12.05 8.15 1.23
CA ALA A 151 10.65 8.30 0.85
C ALA A 151 10.49 8.89 -0.56
N VAL A 152 11.28 9.93 -0.90
CA VAL A 152 11.25 10.53 -2.26
C VAL A 152 11.82 9.56 -3.29
N ILE A 153 12.84 8.78 -2.94
CA ILE A 153 13.41 7.74 -3.81
C ILE A 153 12.37 6.63 -4.06
N ALA A 154 11.69 6.16 -3.02
CA ALA A 154 10.62 5.15 -3.14
C ALA A 154 9.48 5.65 -4.04
N ASN A 155 9.02 6.91 -3.85
CA ASN A 155 8.02 7.54 -4.70
C ASN A 155 8.46 7.63 -6.17
N ALA A 156 9.75 7.91 -6.43
CA ALA A 156 10.27 7.89 -7.80
C ALA A 156 10.16 6.49 -8.42
N TRP A 157 10.51 5.44 -7.71
CA TRP A 157 10.36 4.06 -8.20
C TRP A 157 8.90 3.65 -8.42
N HIS A 158 7.97 4.18 -7.62
CA HIS A 158 6.52 4.01 -7.87
C HIS A 158 6.14 4.61 -9.25
N HIS A 159 6.52 5.85 -9.53
CA HIS A 159 6.28 6.45 -10.85
C HIS A 159 6.87 5.61 -12.00
N ARG A 160 8.00 4.95 -11.80
CA ARG A 160 8.60 4.08 -12.82
C ARG A 160 7.81 2.78 -13.01
N SER A 161 7.26 2.22 -11.95
CA SER A 161 6.33 1.08 -12.04
C SER A 161 5.11 1.41 -12.92
N ASP A 162 4.56 2.62 -12.75
CA ASP A 162 3.42 3.10 -13.53
C ASP A 162 3.77 3.27 -15.03
N VAL A 163 5.02 3.64 -15.34
CA VAL A 163 5.50 3.68 -16.74
C VAL A 163 5.40 2.31 -17.39
N PHE A 164 5.79 1.22 -16.69
CA PHE A 164 5.68 -0.13 -17.24
C PHE A 164 4.24 -0.55 -17.50
N SER A 165 3.30 -0.19 -16.61
CA SER A 165 1.87 -0.41 -16.82
C SER A 165 1.38 0.34 -18.06
N SER A 166 1.72 1.63 -18.19
CA SER A 166 1.33 2.46 -19.33
C SER A 166 1.96 2.00 -20.67
N ILE A 167 3.13 1.33 -20.66
CA ILE A 167 3.71 0.72 -21.86
C ILE A 167 2.83 -0.42 -22.39
N GLY A 168 2.25 -1.24 -21.51
CA GLY A 168 1.30 -2.28 -21.92
C GLY A 168 0.07 -1.71 -22.61
N THR A 169 -0.52 -0.65 -22.03
CA THR A 169 -1.63 0.10 -22.61
C THR A 169 -1.26 0.70 -23.96
N PHE A 170 -0.10 1.36 -24.06
CA PHE A 170 0.41 1.91 -25.30
C PHE A 170 0.57 0.85 -26.40
N ALA A 171 1.13 -0.32 -26.08
CA ALA A 171 1.32 -1.40 -27.04
C ALA A 171 -0.02 -1.91 -27.61
N GLY A 172 -1.04 -2.07 -26.75
CA GLY A 172 -2.39 -2.44 -27.19
C GLY A 172 -3.02 -1.40 -28.11
N ILE A 173 -2.99 -0.13 -27.72
CA ILE A 173 -3.53 0.99 -28.54
C ILE A 173 -2.75 1.12 -29.85
N CYS A 174 -1.43 1.10 -29.80
CA CYS A 174 -0.56 1.22 -30.98
C CYS A 174 -0.85 0.10 -31.98
N GLY A 175 -0.95 -1.15 -31.52
CA GLY A 175 -1.33 -2.28 -32.35
C GLY A 175 -2.71 -2.09 -33.00
N ALA A 176 -3.70 -1.67 -32.23
CA ALA A 176 -5.05 -1.42 -32.72
C ALA A 176 -5.13 -0.29 -33.76
N VAL A 177 -4.37 0.79 -33.57
CA VAL A 177 -4.34 1.95 -34.48
C VAL A 177 -3.51 1.68 -35.75
N CYS A 178 -2.29 1.13 -35.58
CA CYS A 178 -1.33 1.01 -36.69
C CYS A 178 -1.61 -0.17 -37.61
N LEU A 179 -2.17 -1.28 -37.10
CA LEU A 179 -2.45 -2.49 -37.87
C LEU A 179 -3.84 -2.50 -38.52
N GLY A 180 -4.66 -1.48 -38.23
CA GLY A 180 -5.99 -1.28 -38.80
C GLY A 180 -7.10 -2.07 -38.09
N ASN A 181 -8.35 -1.91 -38.60
CA ASN A 181 -9.57 -2.34 -37.93
C ASN A 181 -9.61 -3.84 -37.52
N LYS A 182 -8.93 -4.73 -38.24
CA LYS A 182 -8.85 -6.15 -37.88
C LYS A 182 -8.11 -6.39 -36.56
N TRP A 183 -7.26 -5.44 -36.15
CA TRP A 183 -6.45 -5.49 -34.93
C TRP A 183 -7.01 -4.62 -33.80
N ALA A 184 -8.19 -4.02 -34.00
CA ALA A 184 -8.84 -3.22 -32.98
C ALA A 184 -9.08 -3.99 -31.66
N ILE A 185 -9.10 -5.33 -31.72
CA ILE A 185 -9.21 -6.24 -30.58
C ILE A 185 -8.02 -6.12 -29.60
N LEU A 186 -6.86 -5.62 -30.03
CA LEU A 186 -5.69 -5.44 -29.17
C LEU A 186 -5.92 -4.43 -28.03
N ASP A 187 -6.77 -3.42 -28.25
CA ASP A 187 -7.13 -2.44 -27.22
C ASP A 187 -7.92 -3.10 -26.04
N PRO A 188 -9.04 -3.79 -26.25
CA PRO A 188 -9.71 -4.49 -25.15
C PRO A 188 -8.89 -5.63 -24.54
N ILE A 189 -8.00 -6.29 -25.29
CA ILE A 189 -7.05 -7.26 -24.72
C ILE A 189 -6.10 -6.56 -23.75
N ALA A 190 -5.55 -5.41 -24.11
CA ALA A 190 -4.71 -4.63 -23.20
C ALA A 190 -5.49 -4.18 -21.95
N ALA A 191 -6.77 -3.77 -22.10
CA ALA A 191 -7.64 -3.46 -20.96
C ALA A 191 -7.83 -4.65 -20.01
N VAL A 192 -8.05 -5.86 -20.53
CA VAL A 192 -8.15 -7.11 -19.77
C VAL A 192 -6.85 -7.38 -19.00
N ILE A 193 -5.70 -7.24 -19.64
CA ILE A 193 -4.40 -7.44 -18.98
C ILE A 193 -4.23 -6.45 -17.83
N VAL A 194 -4.50 -5.15 -18.05
CA VAL A 194 -4.43 -4.11 -17.02
C VAL A 194 -5.39 -4.41 -15.86
N SER A 195 -6.62 -4.86 -16.16
CA SER A 195 -7.60 -5.19 -15.11
C SER A 195 -7.13 -6.34 -14.21
N ILE A 196 -6.46 -7.35 -14.77
CA ILE A 196 -5.89 -8.45 -14.00
C ILE A 196 -4.79 -7.92 -13.03
N PHE A 197 -3.96 -6.97 -13.48
CA PHE A 197 -2.99 -6.33 -12.60
C PHE A 197 -3.67 -5.53 -11.48
N ILE A 198 -4.73 -4.77 -11.78
CA ILE A 198 -5.51 -4.03 -10.77
C ILE A 198 -6.10 -4.99 -9.73
N ILE A 199 -6.71 -6.10 -10.15
CA ILE A 199 -7.27 -7.13 -9.26
C ILE A 199 -6.16 -7.75 -8.39
N LYS A 200 -5.01 -8.06 -8.97
CA LYS A 200 -3.87 -8.60 -8.23
C LYS A 200 -3.41 -7.62 -7.13
N VAL A 201 -3.24 -6.35 -7.47
CA VAL A 201 -2.84 -5.31 -6.51
C VAL A 201 -3.89 -5.14 -5.42
N SER A 202 -5.18 -5.13 -5.76
CA SER A 202 -6.26 -5.04 -4.77
C SER A 202 -6.24 -6.19 -3.77
N ILE A 203 -6.00 -7.43 -4.21
CA ILE A 203 -5.87 -8.60 -3.34
C ILE A 203 -4.62 -8.49 -2.45
N GLN A 204 -3.50 -8.00 -2.99
CA GLN A 204 -2.29 -7.77 -2.22
C GLN A 204 -2.46 -6.71 -1.12
N LEU A 205 -3.32 -5.71 -1.34
CA LEU A 205 -3.68 -4.71 -0.32
C LEU A 205 -4.67 -5.27 0.70
N LEU A 206 -5.68 -6.02 0.25
CA LEU A 206 -6.73 -6.55 1.11
C LEU A 206 -6.24 -7.62 2.07
N LYS A 207 -5.41 -8.56 1.61
CA LYS A 207 -4.99 -9.71 2.41
C LYS A 207 -4.32 -9.31 3.73
N PRO A 208 -3.30 -8.43 3.77
CA PRO A 208 -2.72 -7.96 5.02
C PRO A 208 -3.72 -7.23 5.91
N CYS A 209 -4.61 -6.42 5.32
CA CYS A 209 -5.61 -5.70 6.09
C CYS A 209 -6.62 -6.63 6.76
N ILE A 210 -7.06 -7.68 6.06
CA ILE A 210 -7.95 -8.71 6.62
C ILE A 210 -7.21 -9.46 7.75
N ASP A 211 -5.96 -9.88 7.51
CA ASP A 211 -5.13 -10.53 8.51
C ASP A 211 -5.00 -9.67 9.79
N ASP A 212 -4.73 -8.36 9.65
CA ASP A 212 -4.60 -7.42 10.77
C ASP A 212 -5.96 -7.16 11.50
N LEU A 213 -7.06 -7.10 10.76
CA LEU A 213 -8.41 -6.92 11.34
C LEU A 213 -8.88 -8.17 12.08
N LEU A 214 -8.48 -9.36 11.61
CA LEU A 214 -8.74 -10.65 12.25
C LEU A 214 -7.72 -10.99 13.34
N GLU A 215 -6.88 -10.04 13.73
CA GLU A 215 -5.91 -10.19 14.82
C GLU A 215 -4.90 -11.34 14.60
N LYS A 216 -4.46 -11.52 13.36
CA LYS A 216 -3.43 -12.51 13.04
C LYS A 216 -2.15 -12.21 13.79
N SER A 217 -1.50 -13.29 14.29
CA SER A 217 -0.21 -13.20 14.96
C SER A 217 0.88 -12.60 14.05
N LEU A 218 1.89 -12.04 14.67
CA LEU A 218 3.09 -11.55 13.99
C LEU A 218 3.87 -12.70 13.33
N PRO A 219 4.78 -12.40 12.38
CA PRO A 219 5.65 -13.42 11.82
C PRO A 219 6.47 -14.16 12.90
N VAL A 220 6.72 -15.43 12.67
CA VAL A 220 7.41 -16.32 13.62
C VAL A 220 8.80 -15.77 14.03
N GLU A 221 9.48 -15.07 13.12
CA GLU A 221 10.76 -14.44 13.38
C GLU A 221 10.64 -13.32 14.43
N VAL A 222 9.54 -12.57 14.39
CA VAL A 222 9.26 -11.50 15.37
C VAL A 222 8.89 -12.11 16.72
N GLU A 223 8.06 -13.15 16.75
CA GLU A 223 7.67 -13.84 17.98
C GLU A 223 8.90 -14.48 18.66
N LYS A 224 9.79 -15.12 17.91
CA LYS A 224 11.07 -15.63 18.44
C LYS A 224 11.93 -14.51 19.03
N ARG A 225 11.98 -13.35 18.36
CA ARG A 225 12.73 -12.21 18.86
C ARG A 225 12.18 -11.69 20.20
N ILE A 226 10.85 -11.68 20.34
CA ILE A 226 10.17 -11.34 21.60
C ILE A 226 10.58 -12.33 22.70
N GLU A 227 10.53 -13.64 22.42
CA GLU A 227 10.92 -14.67 23.38
C GLU A 227 12.40 -14.56 23.79
N GLU A 228 13.31 -14.31 22.86
CA GLU A 228 14.73 -14.09 23.13
C GLU A 228 14.97 -12.91 24.09
N ILE A 229 14.26 -11.79 23.86
CA ILE A 229 14.36 -10.61 24.74
C ILE A 229 13.87 -10.96 26.14
N ILE A 230 12.75 -11.64 26.26
CA ILE A 230 12.20 -12.04 27.56
C ILE A 230 13.14 -13.00 28.28
N LEU A 231 13.68 -14.00 27.59
CA LEU A 231 14.62 -14.99 28.16
C LEU A 231 16.00 -14.43 28.50
N SER A 232 16.35 -13.26 28.00
CA SER A 232 17.59 -12.57 28.37
C SER A 232 17.57 -12.04 29.82
N VAL A 233 16.39 -12.02 30.46
CA VAL A 233 16.20 -11.58 31.83
C VAL A 233 16.29 -12.80 32.77
N HIS A 234 17.34 -12.88 33.57
CA HIS A 234 17.69 -14.07 34.39
C HIS A 234 16.61 -14.55 35.36
N GLU A 235 15.80 -13.64 35.88
CA GLU A 235 14.75 -13.92 36.86
C GLU A 235 13.50 -14.57 36.22
N VAL A 236 13.48 -14.62 34.88
CA VAL A 236 12.33 -15.11 34.10
C VAL A 236 12.61 -16.49 33.53
N SER A 237 11.64 -17.36 33.65
CA SER A 237 11.65 -18.67 33.01
C SER A 237 10.36 -18.93 32.23
N SER A 238 10.48 -19.81 31.23
CA SER A 238 9.31 -20.41 30.56
C SER A 238 8.26 -19.36 30.06
N PRO A 239 8.63 -18.42 29.15
CA PRO A 239 7.63 -17.62 28.48
C PRO A 239 6.66 -18.53 27.73
N HIS A 240 5.34 -18.31 27.87
CA HIS A 240 4.32 -19.12 27.23
C HIS A 240 3.05 -18.31 27.02
N HIS A 241 2.08 -18.87 26.30
CA HIS A 241 0.85 -18.17 25.91
C HIS A 241 1.14 -16.82 25.23
N LEU A 242 2.25 -16.74 24.47
CA LEU A 242 2.55 -15.55 23.67
C LEU A 242 1.41 -15.33 22.68
N ARG A 243 0.83 -14.14 22.73
CA ARG A 243 -0.15 -13.65 21.78
C ARG A 243 0.33 -12.31 21.24
N THR A 244 0.31 -12.19 19.94
CA THR A 244 0.77 -10.98 19.25
C THR A 244 -0.25 -10.54 18.26
N ARG A 245 -0.36 -9.25 18.01
CA ARG A 245 -1.18 -8.68 16.96
C ARG A 245 -0.65 -7.33 16.51
N ARG A 246 -1.03 -6.93 15.31
CA ARG A 246 -0.75 -5.61 14.78
C ARG A 246 -1.89 -4.64 15.08
N ILE A 247 -1.55 -3.40 15.45
CA ILE A 247 -2.49 -2.30 15.65
C ILE A 247 -2.04 -1.13 14.77
N GLY A 248 -2.35 -1.20 13.47
CA GLY A 248 -1.82 -0.24 12.48
C GLY A 248 -0.29 -0.31 12.39
N ASN A 249 0.39 0.78 12.75
CA ASN A 249 1.85 0.89 12.68
C ASN A 249 2.59 0.45 13.96
N HIS A 250 1.91 -0.05 14.96
CA HIS A 250 2.48 -0.61 16.19
C HIS A 250 1.94 -2.01 16.47
N ILE A 251 2.46 -2.65 17.51
CA ILE A 251 2.12 -4.03 17.86
C ILE A 251 1.63 -4.13 19.30
N ALA A 252 0.84 -5.16 19.57
CA ALA A 252 0.49 -5.57 20.93
C ALA A 252 1.09 -6.95 21.20
N ILE A 253 1.61 -7.13 22.40
CA ILE A 253 2.26 -8.34 22.91
C ILE A 253 1.60 -8.69 24.24
N GLU A 254 1.07 -9.88 24.35
CA GLU A 254 0.58 -10.47 25.59
C GLU A 254 1.35 -11.76 25.84
N VAL A 255 1.93 -11.93 27.03
CA VAL A 255 2.77 -13.07 27.34
C VAL A 255 2.65 -13.44 28.82
N HIS A 256 2.72 -14.73 29.09
CA HIS A 256 2.86 -15.25 30.45
C HIS A 256 4.32 -15.62 30.70
N ILE A 257 4.83 -15.26 31.87
CA ILE A 257 6.18 -15.58 32.31
C ILE A 257 6.13 -16.23 33.70
N ARG A 258 7.12 -17.05 34.01
CA ARG A 258 7.25 -17.67 35.34
C ARG A 258 8.43 -17.12 36.10
N MET A 259 8.24 -16.88 37.39
CA MET A 259 9.23 -16.42 38.34
C MET A 259 9.17 -17.20 39.63
N ASP A 260 10.18 -17.09 40.50
CA ASP A 260 10.14 -17.68 41.81
C ASP A 260 8.92 -17.17 42.61
N GLY A 261 8.09 -18.07 43.12
CA GLY A 261 6.88 -17.74 43.87
C GLY A 261 7.12 -16.98 45.20
N ASN A 262 8.37 -16.96 45.68
CA ASN A 262 8.78 -16.20 46.86
C ASN A 262 9.23 -14.77 46.54
N THR A 263 9.29 -14.41 45.28
CA THR A 263 9.68 -13.03 44.85
C THR A 263 8.62 -12.04 45.31
N SER A 264 9.06 -10.94 45.90
CA SER A 264 8.12 -9.91 46.33
C SER A 264 7.42 -9.24 45.14
N LEU A 265 6.19 -8.72 45.36
CA LEU A 265 5.43 -8.03 44.32
C LEU A 265 6.23 -6.84 43.70
N ASN A 266 7.00 -6.12 44.53
CA ASN A 266 7.82 -5.01 44.07
C ASN A 266 8.93 -5.46 43.10
N GLU A 267 9.60 -6.54 43.40
CA GLU A 267 10.65 -7.14 42.58
C GLU A 267 10.05 -7.67 41.26
N THR A 268 8.93 -8.38 41.37
CA THR A 268 8.22 -8.92 40.21
C THR A 268 7.78 -7.79 39.26
N HIS A 269 7.25 -6.69 39.79
CA HIS A 269 6.90 -5.50 39.00
C HIS A 269 8.11 -4.84 38.34
N ALA A 270 9.24 -4.77 39.06
CA ALA A 270 10.49 -4.22 38.51
C ALA A 270 11.00 -5.04 37.32
N VAL A 271 10.91 -6.38 37.40
CA VAL A 271 11.27 -7.29 36.30
C VAL A 271 10.32 -7.07 35.09
N ALA A 272 9.02 -7.03 35.32
CA ALA A 272 8.03 -6.78 34.26
C ALA A 272 8.29 -5.44 33.56
N SER A 273 8.54 -4.38 34.34
CA SER A 273 8.84 -3.05 33.80
C SER A 273 10.15 -3.00 33.00
N ARG A 274 11.13 -3.84 33.37
CA ARG A 274 12.38 -3.98 32.61
C ARG A 274 12.12 -4.64 31.26
N ILE A 275 11.37 -5.74 31.24
CA ILE A 275 11.00 -6.44 30.01
C ILE A 275 10.19 -5.52 29.10
N GLU A 276 9.20 -4.81 29.67
CA GLU A 276 8.40 -3.83 28.92
C GLU A 276 9.27 -2.77 28.23
N ARG A 277 10.26 -2.23 28.94
CA ARG A 277 11.20 -1.25 28.37
C ARG A 277 12.03 -1.86 27.24
N MET A 278 12.58 -3.04 27.43
CA MET A 278 13.39 -3.73 26.40
C MET A 278 12.58 -4.02 25.14
N LEU A 279 11.32 -4.44 25.30
CA LEU A 279 10.43 -4.68 24.17
C LEU A 279 10.03 -3.36 23.48
N LYS A 280 9.83 -2.26 24.21
CA LYS A 280 9.57 -0.93 23.63
C LYS A 280 10.80 -0.36 22.91
N ASP A 281 11.99 -0.58 23.45
CA ASP A 281 13.23 -0.18 22.79
C ASP A 281 13.44 -0.88 21.44
N GLU A 282 13.05 -2.16 21.33
CA GLU A 282 13.18 -2.95 20.10
C GLU A 282 12.06 -2.67 19.11
N PHE A 283 10.79 -2.63 19.56
CA PHE A 283 9.61 -2.56 18.69
C PHE A 283 8.93 -1.19 18.63
N GLY A 284 9.44 -0.22 19.39
CA GLY A 284 8.96 1.15 19.42
C GLY A 284 8.09 1.47 20.64
N GLU A 285 8.13 2.74 21.06
CA GLU A 285 7.48 3.27 22.28
C GLU A 285 5.97 3.04 22.35
N ARG A 286 5.29 2.91 21.19
CA ARG A 286 3.84 2.68 21.12
C ARG A 286 3.45 1.21 21.24
N THR A 287 4.41 0.30 21.43
CA THR A 287 4.14 -1.12 21.62
C THR A 287 3.34 -1.32 22.90
N GLN A 288 2.19 -1.97 22.79
CA GLN A 288 1.36 -2.32 23.94
C GLN A 288 1.80 -3.69 24.47
N ILE A 289 2.07 -3.76 25.77
CA ILE A 289 2.65 -4.95 26.39
C ILE A 289 1.85 -5.31 27.62
N GLY A 290 1.33 -6.54 27.64
CA GLY A 290 0.67 -7.16 28.78
C GLY A 290 1.49 -8.36 29.24
N ILE A 291 2.02 -8.32 30.46
CA ILE A 291 2.78 -9.42 31.04
C ILE A 291 2.00 -10.00 32.20
N HIS A 292 1.64 -11.28 32.09
CA HIS A 292 1.06 -12.04 33.18
C HIS A 292 2.14 -12.87 33.88
N MET A 293 2.29 -12.68 35.16
CA MET A 293 3.32 -13.34 35.98
C MET A 293 2.73 -14.51 36.75
N GLU A 294 3.35 -15.65 36.62
CA GLU A 294 2.98 -16.89 37.32
C GLU A 294 4.14 -17.42 38.17
N PRO A 295 3.87 -18.11 39.29
CA PRO A 295 4.92 -18.82 40.00
C PRO A 295 5.42 -20.02 39.17
N ILE A 296 6.70 -20.37 39.35
CA ILE A 296 7.27 -21.60 38.81
C ILE A 296 6.47 -22.78 39.39
N LYS A 297 5.94 -23.64 38.52
CA LYS A 297 5.27 -24.85 38.95
C LYS A 297 6.30 -25.81 39.54
N THR A 298 6.18 -26.08 40.84
CA THR A 298 6.94 -27.14 41.54
C THR A 298 6.46 -28.51 41.10
#